data_55f53083c5a4731d491fd782095e3f5c
#
_entry.id   55f53083c5a4731d491fd782095e3f5c
#
_cell.length_a   1.000
_cell.length_b   1.000
_cell.length_c   1.000
_cell.angle_alpha   90.00
_cell.angle_beta   90.00
_cell.angle_gamma   90.00
#
_symmetry.space_group_name_H-M   'P 1'
#
loop_
_entity.id
_entity.type
_entity.pdbx_description
1 polymer ?
#
loop_
_entity_poly.entity_id
_entity_poly.type
_entity_poly.pdbx_seq_one_letter_code
_entity_poly.pdbx_strand_id
1 'polypeptide(L)'
;MELIAILLVTLVAVATAFGPMVADFNKTHATNPLWPPHARFHVVWQVLCQAGVAGFILYILWVAEFEGHLLLAALMNFNWGVSFFLTLFNMKRFQGTLSDVNGIPPFKFNIGGKIRKVDTNLFGATILMSLNTIATILLLQ
;
A
#
# COMPACT_ATOMS: atom_id res chain seq x y z
N MET A 1 24.83 -4.74 1.43
CA MET A 1 23.64 -4.36 0.65
C MET A 1 22.40 -5.08 1.15
N GLU A 2 22.51 -6.32 1.55
CA GLU A 2 21.41 -7.15 2.07
C GLU A 2 20.65 -6.50 3.25
N LEU A 3 21.34 -5.99 4.28
CA LEU A 3 20.65 -5.31 5.39
C LEU A 3 19.80 -4.12 4.94
N ILE A 4 20.26 -3.36 3.95
CA ILE A 4 19.49 -2.23 3.39
C ILE A 4 18.23 -2.75 2.71
N ALA A 5 18.33 -3.84 1.95
CA ALA A 5 17.18 -4.47 1.32
C ALA A 5 16.17 -4.98 2.36
N ILE A 6 16.63 -5.66 3.41
CA ILE A 6 15.79 -6.14 4.53
C ILE A 6 15.05 -4.96 5.18
N LEU A 7 15.74 -3.87 5.47
CA LEU A 7 15.12 -2.68 6.08
C LEU A 7 14.09 -2.02 5.15
N LEU A 8 14.35 -1.97 3.84
CA LEU A 8 13.40 -1.44 2.86
C LEU A 8 12.15 -2.34 2.74
N VAL A 9 12.32 -3.67 2.66
CA VAL A 9 11.20 -4.61 2.65
C VAL A 9 10.38 -4.50 3.94
N THR A 10 11.05 -4.39 5.10
CA THR A 10 10.39 -4.16 6.40
C THR A 10 9.57 -2.88 6.38
N LEU A 11 10.18 -1.77 5.95
CA LEU A 11 9.50 -0.47 5.86
C LEU A 11 8.23 -0.55 4.99
N VAL A 12 8.33 -1.18 3.82
CA VAL A 12 7.20 -1.34 2.90
C VAL A 12 6.11 -2.21 3.54
N ALA A 13 6.46 -3.36 4.13
CA ALA A 13 5.49 -4.24 4.80
C ALA A 13 4.75 -3.51 5.94
N VAL A 14 5.48 -2.80 6.79
CA VAL A 14 4.91 -2.02 7.89
C VAL A 14 4.02 -0.89 7.35
N ALA A 15 4.46 -0.16 6.34
CA ALA A 15 3.71 0.94 5.76
C ALA A 15 2.41 0.47 5.09
N THR A 16 2.41 -0.67 4.39
CA THR A 16 1.22 -1.26 3.76
C THR A 16 0.25 -1.87 4.77
N ALA A 17 0.70 -2.21 5.99
CA ALA A 17 -0.18 -2.64 7.09
C ALA A 17 -0.81 -1.45 7.81
N PHE A 18 0.01 -0.53 8.32
CA PHE A 18 -0.43 0.56 9.18
C PHE A 18 -0.98 1.77 8.42
N GLY A 19 -0.50 2.04 7.21
CA GLY A 19 -0.99 3.13 6.38
C GLY A 19 -2.51 3.06 6.15
N PRO A 20 -3.03 1.94 5.62
CA PRO A 20 -4.48 1.76 5.47
C PRO A 20 -5.25 1.77 6.79
N MET A 21 -4.69 1.24 7.89
CA MET A 21 -5.35 1.32 9.21
C MET A 21 -5.59 2.78 9.62
N VAL A 22 -4.58 3.63 9.50
CA VAL A 22 -4.69 5.06 9.82
C VAL A 22 -5.61 5.78 8.84
N ALA A 23 -5.49 5.46 7.55
CA ALA A 23 -6.25 6.10 6.48
C ALA A 23 -7.73 5.72 6.48
N ASP A 24 -8.06 4.46 6.81
CA ASP A 24 -9.37 3.87 6.52
C ASP A 24 -10.22 3.62 7.77
N PHE A 25 -9.63 3.47 8.98
CA PHE A 25 -10.38 3.23 10.21
C PHE A 25 -10.96 4.51 10.84
N ASN A 26 -11.56 5.35 10.00
CA ASN A 26 -12.14 6.63 10.42
C ASN A 26 -13.33 7.02 9.54
N LYS A 27 -13.76 8.30 9.67
CA LYS A 27 -14.93 8.85 8.96
C LYS A 27 -14.76 8.99 7.44
N THR A 28 -13.56 8.81 6.91
CA THR A 28 -13.37 8.84 5.45
C THR A 28 -13.77 7.51 4.81
N HIS A 29 -13.71 6.37 5.54
CA HIS A 29 -13.96 5.02 5.04
C HIS A 29 -14.81 4.17 6.00
N ALA A 30 -14.20 3.53 7.00
CA ALA A 30 -14.85 2.50 7.82
C ALA A 30 -16.10 3.00 8.59
N THR A 31 -16.13 4.27 8.96
CA THR A 31 -17.29 4.89 9.63
C THR A 31 -17.91 6.02 8.80
N ASN A 32 -17.69 6.02 7.46
CA ASN A 32 -18.27 6.99 6.56
C ASN A 32 -19.81 6.84 6.53
N PRO A 33 -20.58 7.86 6.95
CA PRO A 33 -22.04 7.75 7.02
C PRO A 33 -22.71 7.66 5.64
N LEU A 34 -22.01 8.10 4.58
CA LEU A 34 -22.51 8.08 3.20
C LEU A 34 -22.29 6.73 2.51
N TRP A 35 -21.45 5.86 3.09
CA TRP A 35 -21.18 4.54 2.53
C TRP A 35 -22.19 3.51 3.03
N PRO A 36 -22.69 2.60 2.15
CA PRO A 36 -23.52 1.50 2.59
C PRO A 36 -22.77 0.62 3.61
N PRO A 37 -23.50 0.01 4.58
CA PRO A 37 -22.89 -0.83 5.61
C PRO A 37 -21.98 -1.93 5.05
N HIS A 38 -22.34 -2.52 3.93
CA HIS A 38 -21.58 -3.57 3.27
C HIS A 38 -20.23 -3.06 2.71
N ALA A 39 -20.17 -1.85 2.16
CA ALA A 39 -18.91 -1.26 1.71
C ALA A 39 -17.96 -0.99 2.89
N ARG A 40 -18.49 -0.51 4.03
CA ARG A 40 -17.72 -0.33 5.27
C ARG A 40 -17.15 -1.64 5.81
N PHE A 41 -17.92 -2.73 5.74
CA PHE A 41 -17.44 -4.07 6.08
C PHE A 41 -16.25 -4.49 5.19
N HIS A 42 -16.34 -4.30 3.88
CA HIS A 42 -15.28 -4.64 2.94
C HIS A 42 -13.99 -3.88 3.21
N VAL A 43 -14.08 -2.60 3.54
CA VAL A 43 -12.89 -1.79 3.88
C VAL A 43 -12.18 -2.35 5.11
N VAL A 44 -12.92 -2.61 6.19
CA VAL A 44 -12.33 -3.17 7.42
C VAL A 44 -11.71 -4.54 7.15
N TRP A 45 -12.42 -5.40 6.42
CA TRP A 45 -11.90 -6.71 6.04
C TRP A 45 -10.63 -6.61 5.21
N GLN A 46 -10.60 -5.79 4.17
CA GLN A 46 -9.44 -5.58 3.31
C GLN A 46 -8.22 -5.10 4.10
N VAL A 47 -8.41 -4.12 4.99
CA VAL A 47 -7.32 -3.58 5.82
C VAL A 47 -6.75 -4.64 6.76
N LEU A 48 -7.61 -5.44 7.39
CA LEU A 48 -7.16 -6.53 8.27
C LEU A 48 -6.48 -7.66 7.49
N CYS A 49 -6.98 -8.01 6.29
CA CYS A 49 -6.31 -8.97 5.41
C CYS A 49 -4.91 -8.49 5.02
N GLN A 50 -4.77 -7.22 4.67
CA GLN A 50 -3.47 -6.65 4.32
C GLN A 50 -2.51 -6.65 5.51
N ALA A 51 -2.98 -6.33 6.70
CA ALA A 51 -2.18 -6.43 7.92
C ALA A 51 -1.70 -7.86 8.18
N GLY A 52 -2.57 -8.86 7.95
CA GLY A 52 -2.20 -10.28 8.03
C GLY A 52 -1.11 -10.65 7.02
N VAL A 53 -1.26 -10.23 5.76
CA VAL A 53 -0.23 -10.45 4.71
C VAL A 53 1.10 -9.80 5.11
N ALA A 54 1.09 -8.56 5.60
CA ALA A 54 2.29 -7.89 6.06
C ALA A 54 2.95 -8.63 7.24
N GLY A 55 2.16 -9.17 8.19
CA GLY A 55 2.66 -10.03 9.27
C GLY A 55 3.38 -11.28 8.74
N PHE A 56 2.82 -11.94 7.72
CA PHE A 56 3.47 -13.07 7.04
C PHE A 56 4.79 -12.67 6.36
N ILE A 57 4.80 -11.53 5.68
CA ILE A 57 6.03 -11.01 5.05
C ILE A 57 7.11 -10.77 6.08
N LEU A 58 6.77 -10.14 7.22
CA LEU A 58 7.72 -9.89 8.30
C LEU A 58 8.21 -11.19 8.94
N TYR A 59 7.34 -12.19 9.11
CA TYR A 59 7.74 -13.51 9.60
C TYR A 59 8.73 -14.17 8.64
N ILE A 60 8.45 -14.19 7.34
CA ILE A 60 9.34 -14.75 6.32
C ILE A 60 10.68 -14.02 6.32
N LEU A 61 10.65 -12.69 6.43
CA LEU A 61 11.84 -11.85 6.36
C LEU A 61 12.77 -12.01 7.57
N TRP A 62 12.21 -12.15 8.77
CA TRP A 62 12.99 -12.06 10.02
C TRP A 62 13.11 -13.37 10.80
N VAL A 63 12.27 -14.36 10.50
CA VAL A 63 12.19 -15.60 11.29
C VAL A 63 12.42 -16.86 10.45
N ALA A 64 11.97 -16.86 9.19
CA ALA A 64 12.13 -18.03 8.34
C ALA A 64 13.58 -18.21 7.89
N GLU A 65 14.05 -19.47 7.90
CA GLU A 65 15.43 -19.84 7.54
C GLU A 65 15.42 -20.87 6.39
N PHE A 66 15.11 -20.39 5.17
CA PHE A 66 15.21 -21.21 3.96
C PHE A 66 15.80 -20.37 2.81
N GLU A 67 16.40 -21.07 1.83
CA GLU A 67 17.00 -20.40 0.68
C GLU A 67 15.96 -19.56 -0.09
N GLY A 68 16.28 -18.29 -0.34
CA GLY A 68 15.41 -17.36 -1.07
C GLY A 68 14.30 -16.71 -0.23
N HIS A 69 14.25 -16.92 1.10
CA HIS A 69 13.21 -16.30 1.96
C HIS A 69 13.16 -14.77 1.86
N LEU A 70 14.32 -14.10 1.75
CA LEU A 70 14.37 -12.64 1.60
C LEU A 70 13.73 -12.17 0.28
N LEU A 71 14.05 -12.85 -0.81
CA LEU A 71 13.47 -12.56 -2.11
C LEU A 71 11.97 -12.85 -2.13
N LEU A 72 11.54 -13.97 -1.52
CA LEU A 72 10.12 -14.28 -1.40
C LEU A 72 9.36 -13.18 -0.63
N ALA A 73 9.90 -12.70 0.50
CA ALA A 73 9.30 -11.60 1.26
C ALA A 73 9.16 -10.32 0.41
N ALA A 74 10.21 -9.96 -0.34
CA ALA A 74 10.19 -8.81 -1.24
C ALA A 74 9.16 -8.97 -2.36
N LEU A 75 9.05 -10.16 -2.97
CA LEU A 75 8.06 -10.45 -4.01
C LEU A 75 6.63 -10.40 -3.47
N MET A 76 6.39 -10.91 -2.27
CA MET A 76 5.07 -10.82 -1.63
C MET A 76 4.63 -9.38 -1.36
N ASN A 77 5.55 -8.47 -1.06
CA ASN A 77 5.25 -7.06 -0.89
C ASN A 77 4.66 -6.38 -2.15
N PHE A 78 4.98 -6.89 -3.35
CA PHE A 78 4.38 -6.36 -4.58
C PHE A 78 2.88 -6.59 -4.67
N ASN A 79 2.32 -7.58 -3.95
CA ASN A 79 0.90 -7.89 -4.00
C ASN A 79 0.01 -6.66 -3.75
N TRP A 80 0.32 -5.86 -2.74
CA TRP A 80 -0.45 -4.67 -2.40
C TRP A 80 -0.40 -3.62 -3.53
N GLY A 81 0.80 -3.27 -3.98
CA GLY A 81 0.97 -2.26 -5.02
C GLY A 81 0.43 -2.70 -6.38
N VAL A 82 0.69 -3.95 -6.78
CA VAL A 82 0.14 -4.52 -8.03
C VAL A 82 -1.39 -4.50 -7.99
N SER A 83 -2.00 -4.91 -6.89
CA SER A 83 -3.46 -4.86 -6.72
C SER A 83 -3.99 -3.44 -6.81
N PHE A 84 -3.30 -2.45 -6.22
CA PHE A 84 -3.67 -1.04 -6.33
C PHE A 84 -3.66 -0.57 -7.79
N PHE A 85 -2.58 -0.79 -8.53
CA PHE A 85 -2.48 -0.34 -9.92
C PHE A 85 -3.43 -1.10 -10.84
N LEU A 86 -3.64 -2.39 -10.64
CA LEU A 86 -4.65 -3.15 -11.38
C LEU A 86 -6.05 -2.58 -11.14
N THR A 87 -6.38 -2.22 -9.90
CA THR A 87 -7.64 -1.57 -9.56
C THR A 87 -7.76 -0.21 -10.24
N LEU A 88 -6.71 0.62 -10.15
CA LEU A 88 -6.65 1.95 -10.77
C LEU A 88 -6.91 1.88 -12.30
N PHE A 89 -6.22 0.98 -13.01
CA PHE A 89 -6.37 0.84 -14.45
C PHE A 89 -7.74 0.27 -14.89
N ASN A 90 -8.42 -0.44 -14.00
CA ASN A 90 -9.72 -1.04 -14.27
C ASN A 90 -10.90 -0.29 -13.63
N MET A 91 -10.68 0.80 -12.90
CA MET A 91 -11.71 1.47 -12.09
C MET A 91 -12.95 1.89 -12.88
N LYS A 92 -12.82 2.19 -14.17
CA LYS A 92 -13.96 2.50 -15.04
C LYS A 92 -14.95 1.33 -15.20
N ARG A 93 -14.48 0.08 -15.12
CA ARG A 93 -15.32 -1.13 -15.31
C ARG A 93 -16.32 -1.33 -14.18
N PHE A 94 -16.01 -0.81 -12.99
CA PHE A 94 -16.89 -0.88 -11.81
C PHE A 94 -17.32 0.51 -11.33
N GLN A 95 -17.17 1.55 -12.18
CA GLN A 95 -17.54 2.94 -11.89
C GLN A 95 -16.83 3.49 -10.63
N GLY A 96 -15.63 3.02 -10.37
CA GLY A 96 -14.81 3.48 -9.25
C GLY A 96 -14.17 4.84 -9.51
N THR A 97 -13.76 5.49 -8.43
CA THR A 97 -12.97 6.71 -8.45
C THR A 97 -11.80 6.57 -7.49
N LEU A 98 -10.66 7.16 -7.85
CA LEU A 98 -9.48 7.15 -6.98
C LEU A 98 -9.66 8.05 -5.74
N SER A 99 -10.39 9.15 -5.89
CA SER A 99 -10.64 10.12 -4.82
C SER A 99 -12.12 10.20 -4.52
N ASP A 100 -12.47 10.34 -3.24
CA ASP A 100 -13.83 10.63 -2.76
C ASP A 100 -13.90 12.06 -2.20
N VAL A 101 -15.07 12.68 -2.29
CA VAL A 101 -15.29 14.05 -1.76
C VAL A 101 -15.11 14.12 -0.24
N ASN A 102 -15.36 13.02 0.46
CA ASN A 102 -15.18 12.87 1.91
C ASN A 102 -13.89 12.09 2.26
N GLY A 103 -13.06 11.76 1.26
CA GLY A 103 -11.84 10.99 1.40
C GLY A 103 -10.64 11.84 1.83
N ILE A 104 -9.47 11.24 1.74
CA ILE A 104 -8.20 11.89 2.07
C ILE A 104 -7.89 12.98 1.02
N PRO A 105 -7.61 14.22 1.43
CA PRO A 105 -7.31 15.30 0.47
C PRO A 105 -5.98 15.03 -0.26
N PRO A 106 -5.88 15.40 -1.55
CA PRO A 106 -4.66 15.23 -2.33
C PRO A 106 -3.52 16.12 -1.81
N PHE A 107 -2.29 15.67 -1.96
CA PHE A 107 -1.11 16.51 -1.77
C PHE A 107 -1.08 17.65 -2.78
N LYS A 108 -0.64 18.83 -2.33
CA LYS A 108 -0.50 20.02 -3.16
C LYS A 108 0.97 20.38 -3.26
N PHE A 109 1.50 20.37 -4.48
CA PHE A 109 2.87 20.77 -4.78
C PHE A 109 2.87 22.07 -5.59
N ASN A 110 3.67 23.04 -5.19
CA ASN A 110 3.90 24.24 -6.00
C ASN A 110 5.13 23.98 -6.90
N ILE A 111 4.88 23.80 -8.18
CA ILE A 111 5.93 23.56 -9.19
C ILE A 111 5.87 24.72 -10.20
N GLY A 112 6.89 25.56 -10.18
CA GLY A 112 6.99 26.73 -11.09
C GLY A 112 5.81 27.71 -10.96
N GLY A 113 5.34 27.97 -9.72
CA GLY A 113 4.21 28.87 -9.44
C GLY A 113 2.82 28.27 -9.72
N LYS A 114 2.75 27.00 -10.17
CA LYS A 114 1.49 26.27 -10.41
C LYS A 114 1.25 25.22 -9.35
N ILE A 115 0.06 25.22 -8.73
CA ILE A 115 -0.33 24.18 -7.79
C ILE A 115 -0.71 22.91 -8.57
N ARG A 116 0.06 21.83 -8.35
CA ARG A 116 -0.24 20.48 -8.83
C ARG A 116 -0.82 19.67 -7.67
N LYS A 117 -1.92 18.96 -7.94
CA LYS A 117 -2.54 18.05 -6.98
C LYS A 117 -2.18 16.62 -7.36
N VAL A 118 -1.72 15.83 -6.39
CA VAL A 118 -1.43 14.41 -6.55
C VAL A 118 -2.25 13.66 -5.51
N ASP A 119 -2.99 12.67 -5.95
CA ASP A 119 -3.76 11.81 -5.04
C ASP A 119 -2.83 11.14 -4.02
N THR A 120 -3.26 11.12 -2.76
CA THR A 120 -2.44 10.63 -1.64
C THR A 120 -2.16 9.13 -1.74
N ASN A 121 -3.17 8.34 -2.18
CA ASN A 121 -3.01 6.90 -2.35
C ASN A 121 -2.07 6.58 -3.52
N LEU A 122 -2.23 7.29 -4.65
CA LEU A 122 -1.35 7.13 -5.81
C LEU A 122 0.09 7.50 -5.46
N PHE A 123 0.31 8.58 -4.71
CA PHE A 123 1.63 9.00 -4.27
C PHE A 123 2.27 7.94 -3.36
N GLY A 124 1.55 7.48 -2.34
CA GLY A 124 2.02 6.45 -1.42
C GLY A 124 2.33 5.13 -2.13
N ALA A 125 1.41 4.65 -2.98
CA ALA A 125 1.60 3.41 -3.75
C ALA A 125 2.84 3.49 -4.66
N THR A 126 3.04 4.62 -5.34
CA THR A 126 4.20 4.80 -6.22
C THR A 126 5.51 4.76 -5.44
N ILE A 127 5.58 5.45 -4.29
CA ILE A 127 6.79 5.43 -3.45
C ILE A 127 7.07 4.04 -2.90
N LEU A 128 6.08 3.38 -2.30
CA LEU A 128 6.26 2.05 -1.70
C LEU A 128 6.66 1.01 -2.74
N MET A 129 6.06 1.04 -3.94
CA MET A 129 6.46 0.16 -5.04
C MET A 129 7.90 0.44 -5.51
N SER A 130 8.30 1.70 -5.58
CA SER A 130 9.67 2.06 -5.95
C SER A 130 10.70 1.56 -4.92
N LEU A 131 10.42 1.74 -3.62
CA LEU A 131 11.28 1.26 -2.55
C LEU A 131 11.39 -0.27 -2.56
N ASN A 132 10.27 -0.97 -2.76
CA ASN A 132 10.27 -2.42 -2.85
C ASN A 132 11.03 -2.94 -4.09
N THR A 133 10.94 -2.23 -5.21
CA THR A 133 11.72 -2.54 -6.42
C THR A 133 13.21 -2.40 -6.16
N ILE A 134 13.63 -1.31 -5.52
CA ILE A 134 15.03 -1.11 -5.13
C ILE A 134 15.50 -2.23 -4.21
N ALA A 135 14.71 -2.58 -3.18
CA ALA A 135 15.04 -3.68 -2.28
C ALA A 135 15.21 -5.01 -3.03
N THR A 136 14.29 -5.32 -3.95
CA THR A 136 14.36 -6.54 -4.75
C THR A 136 15.62 -6.59 -5.63
N ILE A 137 15.98 -5.47 -6.27
CA ILE A 137 17.21 -5.39 -7.06
C ILE A 137 18.45 -5.62 -6.20
N LEU A 138 18.50 -5.07 -4.98
CA LEU A 138 19.61 -5.26 -4.05
C LEU A 138 19.74 -6.72 -3.57
N LEU A 139 18.64 -7.48 -3.50
CA LEU A 139 18.64 -8.89 -3.13
C LEU A 139 19.06 -9.82 -4.28
N LEU A 140 19.02 -9.34 -5.52
CA LEU A 140 19.41 -10.11 -6.71
C LEU A 140 20.90 -9.94 -7.08
N GLN A 141 21.63 -9.07 -6.39
CA GLN A 141 23.09 -8.84 -6.56
C GLN A 141 23.93 -9.72 -5.62
#